data_318d436c550ce0b51bee892a0523da33
#
_entry.id   318d436c550ce0b51bee892a0523da33
#
_cell.length_a   1.000
_cell.length_b   1.000
_cell.length_c   1.000
_cell.angle_alpha   90.00
_cell.angle_beta   90.00
_cell.angle_gamma   90.00
#
_symmetry.space_group_name_H-M   'P 1'
#
loop_
_entity.id
_entity.type
_entity.pdbx_description
1 polymer ?
#
loop_
_entity_poly.entity_id
_entity_poly.type
_entity_poly.pdbx_seq_one_letter_code
_entity_poly.pdbx_strand_id
1 'polypeptide(L)'
;KKAEKTAVVTHNHPEGIKGAQATAAAIFLARTGKNKAEIKAYIEQKFGYDLDFTLDEIRPTFPFDESCQGTVPQSIVALLESTDYDSAIRLAISLGGDSDTIACITGGIAIAFYKEMSQVIVDKIRREYLPSAFVTIIDEFDLVYGNY
;
A
#
# COMPACT_ATOMS: atom_id res chain seq x y z
N LYS A 1 7.45 -12.43 -10.39
CA LYS A 1 6.91 -13.78 -10.72
C LYS A 1 5.71 -14.18 -9.84
N LYS A 2 5.76 -14.12 -8.48
CA LYS A 2 4.60 -14.52 -7.64
C LYS A 2 3.45 -13.53 -7.79
N ALA A 3 3.67 -12.22 -7.62
CA ALA A 3 2.66 -11.18 -7.79
C ALA A 3 2.01 -11.19 -9.19
N GLU A 4 2.79 -11.40 -10.23
CA GLU A 4 2.28 -11.60 -11.59
C GLU A 4 1.31 -12.79 -11.68
N LYS A 5 1.70 -13.94 -11.13
CA LYS A 5 0.85 -15.14 -11.15
C LYS A 5 -0.49 -14.96 -10.45
N THR A 6 -0.55 -14.14 -9.41
CA THR A 6 -1.80 -13.81 -8.74
C THR A 6 -2.62 -12.79 -9.51
N ALA A 7 -1.98 -11.81 -10.13
CA ALA A 7 -2.66 -10.76 -10.89
C ALA A 7 -3.30 -11.27 -12.18
N VAL A 8 -2.60 -12.11 -12.95
CA VAL A 8 -3.08 -12.56 -14.27
C VAL A 8 -4.39 -13.35 -14.24
N VAL A 9 -4.78 -13.88 -13.09
CA VAL A 9 -6.04 -14.63 -12.94
C VAL A 9 -7.26 -13.74 -13.13
N THR A 10 -7.20 -12.50 -12.67
CA THR A 10 -8.31 -11.54 -12.70
C THR A 10 -7.98 -10.25 -13.47
N HIS A 11 -6.71 -9.84 -13.52
CA HIS A 11 -6.25 -8.56 -14.06
C HIS A 11 -5.08 -8.78 -15.03
N ASN A 12 -5.33 -9.51 -16.12
CA ASN A 12 -4.33 -9.84 -17.13
C ASN A 12 -4.10 -8.69 -18.13
N HIS A 13 -3.87 -7.49 -17.60
CA HIS A 13 -3.48 -6.31 -18.36
C HIS A 13 -2.04 -5.92 -17.95
N PRO A 14 -1.17 -5.47 -18.88
CA PRO A 14 0.22 -5.10 -18.54
C PRO A 14 0.33 -4.15 -17.36
N GLU A 15 -0.52 -3.10 -17.29
CA GLU A 15 -0.52 -2.14 -16.19
C GLU A 15 -1.03 -2.75 -14.86
N GLY A 16 -2.01 -3.65 -14.90
CA GLY A 16 -2.47 -4.39 -13.72
C GLY A 16 -1.37 -5.29 -13.15
N ILE A 17 -0.67 -6.02 -14.01
CA ILE A 17 0.49 -6.85 -13.63
C ILE A 17 1.61 -5.97 -13.06
N LYS A 18 1.92 -4.85 -13.71
CA LYS A 18 2.92 -3.88 -13.28
C LYS A 18 2.57 -3.31 -11.89
N GLY A 19 1.33 -2.90 -11.68
CA GLY A 19 0.86 -2.38 -10.37
C GLY A 19 1.01 -3.40 -9.24
N ALA A 20 0.57 -4.63 -9.47
CA ALA A 20 0.72 -5.73 -8.51
C ALA A 20 2.18 -6.03 -8.19
N GLN A 21 3.05 -6.02 -9.20
CA GLN A 21 4.49 -6.25 -9.03
C GLN A 21 5.17 -5.10 -8.29
N ALA A 22 4.81 -3.85 -8.59
CA ALA A 22 5.36 -2.66 -7.94
C ALA A 22 4.97 -2.61 -6.45
N THR A 23 3.69 -2.83 -6.14
CA THR A 23 3.20 -2.91 -4.75
C THR A 23 3.93 -4.01 -3.97
N ALA A 24 4.01 -5.22 -4.52
CA ALA A 24 4.71 -6.32 -3.87
C ALA A 24 6.22 -6.05 -3.69
N ALA A 25 6.84 -5.35 -4.64
CA ALA A 25 8.24 -4.95 -4.54
C ALA A 25 8.44 -3.91 -3.44
N ALA A 26 7.59 -2.89 -3.36
CA ALA A 26 7.64 -1.87 -2.31
C ALA A 26 7.50 -2.49 -0.91
N ILE A 27 6.53 -3.40 -0.72
CA ILE A 27 6.35 -4.14 0.54
C ILE A 27 7.61 -4.97 0.87
N PHE A 28 8.15 -5.68 -0.11
CA PHE A 28 9.35 -6.50 0.11
C PHE A 28 10.57 -5.66 0.50
N LEU A 29 10.79 -4.54 -0.19
CA LEU A 29 11.89 -3.62 0.11
C LEU A 29 11.74 -3.01 1.51
N ALA A 30 10.55 -2.53 1.85
CA ALA A 30 10.23 -2.01 3.18
C ALA A 30 10.50 -3.05 4.28
N ARG A 31 10.00 -4.27 4.10
CA ARG A 31 10.19 -5.38 5.05
C ARG A 31 11.66 -5.77 5.21
N THR A 32 12.47 -5.67 4.16
CA THR A 32 13.90 -6.00 4.19
C THR A 32 14.80 -4.84 4.64
N GLY A 33 14.20 -3.75 5.15
CA GLY A 33 14.92 -2.63 5.77
C GLY A 33 15.46 -1.59 4.80
N LYS A 34 14.93 -1.54 3.57
CA LYS A 34 15.25 -0.48 2.64
C LYS A 34 14.63 0.84 3.09
N ASN A 35 15.37 1.94 2.97
CA ASN A 35 14.85 3.27 3.27
C ASN A 35 13.97 3.79 2.12
N LYS A 36 13.26 4.90 2.36
CA LYS A 36 12.32 5.50 1.40
C LYS A 36 12.98 5.87 0.08
N ALA A 37 14.19 6.41 0.11
CA ALA A 37 14.92 6.79 -1.10
C ALA A 37 15.29 5.57 -1.94
N GLU A 38 15.69 4.47 -1.32
CA GLU A 38 15.99 3.21 -2.01
C GLU A 38 14.72 2.58 -2.62
N ILE A 39 13.59 2.64 -1.90
CA ILE A 39 12.29 2.16 -2.39
C ILE A 39 11.88 2.99 -3.61
N LYS A 40 11.91 4.33 -3.50
CA LYS A 40 11.60 5.25 -4.59
C LYS A 40 12.42 4.91 -5.83
N ALA A 41 13.75 4.95 -5.71
CA ALA A 41 14.66 4.72 -6.82
C ALA A 41 14.43 3.36 -7.50
N TYR A 42 14.18 2.31 -6.71
CA TYR A 42 13.91 0.98 -7.27
C TYR A 42 12.61 0.95 -8.06
N ILE A 43 11.54 1.55 -7.54
CA ILE A 43 10.23 1.55 -8.18
C ILE A 43 10.28 2.36 -9.48
N GLU A 44 10.89 3.53 -9.47
CA GLU A 44 11.08 4.36 -10.67
C GLU A 44 11.90 3.62 -11.74
N GLN A 45 13.04 3.09 -11.36
CA GLN A 45 13.93 2.39 -12.29
C GLN A 45 13.33 1.11 -12.86
N LYS A 46 12.63 0.33 -12.02
CA LYS A 46 12.15 -1.00 -12.40
C LYS A 46 10.81 -0.98 -13.11
N PHE A 47 9.92 -0.07 -12.71
CA PHE A 47 8.54 -0.03 -13.17
C PHE A 47 8.19 1.21 -13.99
N GLY A 48 9.09 2.22 -14.01
CA GLY A 48 8.89 3.44 -14.78
C GLY A 48 7.73 4.29 -14.25
N TYR A 49 7.39 4.18 -12.97
CA TYR A 49 6.50 5.12 -12.31
C TYR A 49 7.26 6.42 -12.02
N ASP A 50 6.62 7.55 -12.29
CA ASP A 50 7.06 8.86 -11.82
C ASP A 50 6.60 9.02 -10.36
N LEU A 51 7.54 9.26 -9.47
CA LEU A 51 7.29 9.54 -8.05
C LEU A 51 7.86 10.90 -7.62
N ASP A 52 8.19 11.78 -8.61
CA ASP A 52 8.71 13.13 -8.38
C ASP A 52 7.59 14.18 -8.32
N PHE A 53 6.57 13.90 -7.51
CA PHE A 53 5.50 14.84 -7.18
C PHE A 53 5.19 14.77 -5.68
N THR A 54 4.49 15.76 -5.17
CA THR A 54 3.95 15.74 -3.81
C THR A 54 2.44 15.55 -3.82
N LEU A 55 1.91 14.97 -2.72
CA LEU A 55 0.46 14.82 -2.59
C LEU A 55 -0.25 16.18 -2.55
N ASP A 56 0.39 17.22 -2.00
CA ASP A 56 -0.16 18.57 -1.95
C ASP A 56 -0.32 19.19 -3.33
N GLU A 57 0.61 18.93 -4.26
CA GLU A 57 0.53 19.41 -5.64
C GLU A 57 -0.64 18.80 -6.41
N ILE A 58 -0.90 17.51 -6.23
CA ILE A 58 -1.93 16.80 -7.01
C ILE A 58 -3.32 16.87 -6.37
N ARG A 59 -3.42 17.01 -5.05
CA ARG A 59 -4.68 16.95 -4.30
C ARG A 59 -5.80 17.87 -4.81
N PRO A 60 -5.53 19.14 -5.18
CA PRO A 60 -6.61 20.04 -5.62
C PRO A 60 -7.35 19.59 -6.88
N THR A 61 -6.73 18.78 -7.72
CA THR A 61 -7.27 18.35 -9.01
C THR A 61 -7.30 16.82 -9.18
N PHE A 62 -7.04 16.08 -8.09
CA PHE A 62 -6.94 14.63 -8.15
C PHE A 62 -8.29 14.00 -8.50
N PRO A 63 -8.41 13.30 -9.65
CA PRO A 63 -9.67 12.73 -10.10
C PRO A 63 -9.96 11.41 -9.39
N PHE A 64 -11.19 10.93 -9.51
CA PHE A 64 -11.48 9.52 -9.24
C PHE A 64 -10.87 8.67 -10.36
N ASP A 65 -9.90 7.83 -10.02
CA ASP A 65 -9.24 6.91 -10.95
C ASP A 65 -8.87 5.61 -10.22
N GLU A 66 -9.54 4.53 -10.60
CA GLU A 66 -9.33 3.17 -10.05
C GLU A 66 -8.24 2.38 -10.79
N SER A 67 -7.61 2.98 -11.78
CA SER A 67 -6.52 2.32 -12.51
C SER A 67 -5.25 2.19 -11.66
N CYS A 68 -4.40 1.22 -12.01
CA CYS A 68 -3.10 1.07 -11.35
C CYS A 68 -2.20 2.31 -11.51
N GLN A 69 -2.35 3.07 -12.61
CA GLN A 69 -1.61 4.29 -12.85
C GLN A 69 -2.12 5.44 -11.98
N GLY A 70 -3.42 5.44 -11.65
CA GLY A 70 -4.06 6.43 -10.78
C GLY A 70 -3.97 6.12 -9.28
N THR A 71 -3.51 4.92 -8.89
CA THR A 71 -3.52 4.51 -7.48
C THR A 71 -2.14 4.14 -6.94
N VAL A 72 -1.33 3.37 -7.69
CA VAL A 72 -0.07 2.82 -7.16
C VAL A 72 1.02 3.87 -6.93
N PRO A 73 1.31 4.81 -7.85
CA PRO A 73 2.28 5.87 -7.59
C PRO A 73 1.89 6.73 -6.38
N GLN A 74 0.63 7.14 -6.30
CA GLN A 74 0.09 7.95 -5.21
C GLN A 74 0.21 7.26 -3.85
N SER A 75 -0.08 5.96 -3.83
CA SER A 75 0.08 5.15 -2.62
C SER A 75 1.53 5.07 -2.14
N ILE A 76 2.47 4.96 -3.07
CA ILE A 76 3.89 4.93 -2.75
C ILE A 76 4.34 6.32 -2.26
N VAL A 77 3.93 7.41 -2.92
CA VAL A 77 4.26 8.77 -2.49
C VAL A 77 3.67 9.06 -1.11
N ALA A 78 2.47 8.58 -0.78
CA ALA A 78 1.91 8.68 0.57
C ALA A 78 2.81 8.04 1.64
N LEU A 79 3.42 6.89 1.35
CA LEU A 79 4.45 6.34 2.23
C LEU A 79 5.71 7.22 2.27
N LEU A 80 6.18 7.71 1.11
CA LEU A 80 7.42 8.51 1.06
C LEU A 80 7.31 9.79 1.88
N GLU A 81 6.17 10.46 1.89
CA GLU A 81 5.93 11.69 2.65
C GLU A 81 5.58 11.46 4.12
N SER A 82 5.13 10.26 4.49
CA SER A 82 4.65 9.96 5.85
C SER A 82 5.78 9.90 6.88
N THR A 83 5.45 10.07 8.16
CA THR A 83 6.37 9.94 9.30
C THR A 83 6.14 8.69 10.14
N ASP A 84 4.93 8.13 10.05
CA ASP A 84 4.48 6.93 10.74
C ASP A 84 3.33 6.27 9.96
N TYR A 85 2.81 5.15 10.48
CA TYR A 85 1.71 4.42 9.85
C TYR A 85 0.44 5.28 9.73
N ASP A 86 0.05 5.96 10.80
CA ASP A 86 -1.18 6.75 10.83
C ASP A 86 -1.10 7.93 9.85
N SER A 87 0.05 8.59 9.76
CA SER A 87 0.26 9.67 8.80
C SER A 87 0.22 9.18 7.35
N ALA A 88 0.75 7.97 7.08
CA ALA A 88 0.68 7.36 5.75
C ALA A 88 -0.77 7.16 5.30
N ILE A 89 -1.61 6.60 6.19
CA ILE A 89 -3.04 6.39 5.91
C ILE A 89 -3.78 7.73 5.73
N ARG A 90 -3.52 8.72 6.59
CA ARG A 90 -4.13 10.06 6.49
C ARG A 90 -3.77 10.76 5.18
N LEU A 91 -2.51 10.68 4.77
CA LEU A 91 -2.04 11.22 3.50
C LEU A 91 -2.75 10.55 2.32
N ALA A 92 -2.84 9.22 2.32
CA ALA A 92 -3.54 8.46 1.29
C ALA A 92 -5.02 8.87 1.17
N ILE A 93 -5.75 8.90 2.29
CA ILE A 93 -7.17 9.28 2.32
C ILE A 93 -7.38 10.74 1.92
N SER A 94 -6.44 11.63 2.26
CA SER A 94 -6.56 13.07 1.98
C SER A 94 -6.58 13.42 0.50
N LEU A 95 -6.16 12.52 -0.37
CA LEU A 95 -6.25 12.70 -1.82
C LEU A 95 -7.69 12.64 -2.34
N GLY A 96 -8.57 11.92 -1.66
CA GLY A 96 -9.89 11.61 -2.22
C GLY A 96 -9.79 10.58 -3.35
N GLY A 97 -10.63 10.71 -4.36
CA GLY A 97 -10.67 9.75 -5.46
C GLY A 97 -10.99 8.33 -4.98
N ASP A 98 -10.28 7.32 -5.48
CA ASP A 98 -10.35 5.92 -5.02
C ASP A 98 -9.52 5.72 -3.73
N SER A 99 -9.91 6.45 -2.69
CA SER A 99 -9.12 6.59 -1.46
C SER A 99 -8.99 5.31 -0.64
N ASP A 100 -9.93 4.40 -0.72
CA ASP A 100 -9.88 3.10 -0.05
C ASP A 100 -8.84 2.18 -0.70
N THR A 101 -8.76 2.15 -2.02
CA THR A 101 -7.70 1.43 -2.75
C THR A 101 -6.33 2.04 -2.46
N ILE A 102 -6.19 3.38 -2.53
CA ILE A 102 -4.93 4.07 -2.24
C ILE A 102 -4.51 3.79 -0.79
N ALA A 103 -5.42 3.89 0.18
CA ALA A 103 -5.13 3.61 1.59
C ALA A 103 -4.79 2.13 1.85
N CYS A 104 -5.44 1.20 1.15
CA CYS A 104 -5.13 -0.24 1.25
C CYS A 104 -3.69 -0.54 0.79
N ILE A 105 -3.29 -0.02 -0.37
CA ILE A 105 -1.94 -0.19 -0.92
C ILE A 105 -0.91 0.49 0.00
N THR A 106 -1.15 1.76 0.37
CA THR A 106 -0.28 2.52 1.28
C THR A 106 -0.11 1.80 2.61
N GLY A 107 -1.20 1.33 3.21
CA GLY A 107 -1.20 0.63 4.50
C GLY A 107 -0.37 -0.65 4.47
N GLY A 108 -0.49 -1.44 3.39
CA GLY A 108 0.32 -2.64 3.22
C GLY A 108 1.83 -2.36 3.13
N ILE A 109 2.22 -1.25 2.49
CA ILE A 109 3.63 -0.85 2.42
C ILE A 109 4.08 -0.22 3.75
N ALA A 110 3.24 0.63 4.35
CA ALA A 110 3.55 1.36 5.57
C ALA A 110 3.74 0.43 6.77
N ILE A 111 2.89 -0.61 6.94
CA ILE A 111 3.07 -1.58 8.02
C ILE A 111 4.37 -2.38 7.84
N ALA A 112 4.74 -2.71 6.62
CA ALA A 112 6.00 -3.39 6.34
C ALA A 112 7.23 -2.49 6.64
N PHE A 113 7.08 -1.17 6.49
CA PHE A 113 8.13 -0.19 6.72
C PHE A 113 8.27 0.19 8.20
N TYR A 114 7.16 0.61 8.83
CA TYR A 114 7.17 1.11 10.21
C TYR A 114 7.10 0.01 11.25
N LYS A 115 6.54 -1.15 10.89
CA LYS A 115 6.37 -2.34 11.77
C LYS A 115 5.50 -2.09 13.00
N GLU A 116 4.87 -0.95 13.07
CA GLU A 116 4.00 -0.53 14.17
C GLU A 116 2.70 0.06 13.62
N MET A 117 1.61 -0.24 14.31
CA MET A 117 0.28 0.32 14.05
C MET A 117 -0.41 0.50 15.40
N SER A 118 -1.23 1.55 15.53
CA SER A 118 -1.98 1.83 16.75
C SER A 118 -2.88 0.65 17.15
N GLN A 119 -2.62 0.06 18.32
CA GLN A 119 -3.43 -1.06 18.83
C GLN A 119 -4.90 -0.67 19.01
N VAL A 120 -5.17 0.58 19.34
CA VAL A 120 -6.55 1.09 19.47
C VAL A 120 -7.29 1.00 18.13
N ILE A 121 -6.61 1.32 17.02
CA ILE A 121 -7.19 1.21 15.66
C ILE A 121 -7.41 -0.26 15.31
N VAL A 122 -6.43 -1.12 15.56
CA VAL A 122 -6.53 -2.57 15.32
C VAL A 122 -7.72 -3.15 16.05
N ASP A 123 -7.83 -2.88 17.36
CA ASP A 123 -8.91 -3.40 18.21
C ASP A 123 -10.29 -2.91 17.75
N LYS A 124 -10.37 -1.65 17.33
CA LYS A 124 -11.61 -1.07 16.82
C LYS A 124 -12.04 -1.72 15.51
N ILE A 125 -11.11 -1.86 14.55
CA ILE A 125 -11.37 -2.50 13.27
C ILE A 125 -11.83 -3.94 13.47
N ARG A 126 -11.13 -4.71 14.30
CA ARG A 126 -11.46 -6.12 14.56
C ARG A 126 -12.84 -6.29 15.21
N ARG A 127 -13.23 -5.39 16.11
CA ARG A 127 -14.51 -5.49 16.84
C ARG A 127 -15.71 -4.93 16.09
N GLU A 128 -15.51 -3.83 15.35
CA GLU A 128 -16.63 -3.05 14.82
C GLU A 128 -16.82 -3.20 13.31
N TYR A 129 -15.75 -3.53 12.57
CA TYR A 129 -15.78 -3.50 11.11
C TYR A 129 -15.54 -4.86 10.45
N LEU A 130 -14.85 -5.79 11.12
CA LEU A 130 -14.58 -7.10 10.55
C LEU A 130 -15.61 -8.15 11.03
N PRO A 131 -16.19 -8.92 10.11
CA PRO A 131 -16.93 -10.12 10.46
C PRO A 131 -16.07 -11.11 11.26
N SER A 132 -16.65 -11.80 12.23
CA SER A 132 -15.92 -12.74 13.10
C SER A 132 -15.17 -13.83 12.33
N ALA A 133 -15.71 -14.28 11.19
CA ALA A 133 -15.02 -15.25 10.33
C ALA A 133 -13.68 -14.71 9.79
N PHE A 134 -13.60 -13.41 9.43
CA PHE A 134 -12.35 -12.80 8.98
C PHE A 134 -11.36 -12.63 10.12
N VAL A 135 -11.86 -12.28 11.32
CA VAL A 135 -11.01 -12.19 12.52
C VAL A 135 -10.37 -13.55 12.81
N THR A 136 -11.13 -14.65 12.73
CA THR A 136 -10.59 -16.01 12.90
C THR A 136 -9.49 -16.34 11.89
N ILE A 137 -9.70 -16.01 10.60
CA ILE A 137 -8.69 -16.24 9.56
C ILE A 137 -7.41 -15.44 9.83
N ILE A 138 -7.54 -14.18 10.28
CA ILE A 138 -6.40 -13.34 10.62
C ILE A 138 -5.65 -13.95 11.82
N ASP A 139 -6.37 -14.40 12.85
CA ASP A 139 -5.75 -15.01 14.03
C ASP A 139 -4.98 -16.30 13.68
N GLU A 140 -5.57 -17.16 12.84
CA GLU A 140 -4.92 -18.36 12.34
C GLU A 140 -3.67 -18.02 11.50
N PHE A 141 -3.75 -16.99 10.67
CA PHE A 141 -2.61 -16.52 9.87
C PHE A 141 -1.48 -16.00 10.80
N ASP A 142 -1.84 -15.20 11.79
CA ASP A 142 -0.88 -14.62 12.74
C ASP A 142 -0.19 -15.69 13.59
N LEU A 143 -0.89 -16.76 13.96
CA LEU A 143 -0.29 -17.90 14.65
C LEU A 143 0.81 -18.59 13.84
N VAL A 144 0.66 -18.63 12.53
CA VAL A 144 1.61 -19.32 11.63
C VAL A 144 2.72 -18.37 11.13
N TYR A 145 2.40 -17.10 10.87
CA TYR A 145 3.27 -16.16 10.16
C TYR A 145 3.55 -14.87 10.92
N GLY A 146 2.90 -14.60 12.05
CA GLY A 146 2.97 -13.33 12.79
C GLY A 146 4.25 -13.07 13.57
N ASN A 147 5.23 -13.97 13.53
CA ASN A 147 6.52 -13.83 14.21
C ASN A 147 7.61 -13.20 13.32
N TYR A 148 7.26 -12.18 12.55
CA TYR A 148 8.20 -11.50 11.66
C TYR A 148 8.38 -10.04 12.02
#